data_3a1be0fee6cf122025655f18e573cfeb
#
_entry.id   3a1be0fee6cf122025655f18e573cfeb
#
_cell.length_a   1.000
_cell.length_b   1.000
_cell.length_c   1.000
_cell.angle_alpha   90.00
_cell.angle_beta   90.00
_cell.angle_gamma   90.00
#
_symmetry.space_group_name_H-M   'P 1'
#
loop_
_entity.id
_entity.type
_entity.pdbx_description
1 polymer ?
#
loop_
_entity_poly.entity_id
_entity_poly.type
_entity_poly.pdbx_seq_one_letter_code
_entity_poly.pdbx_strand_id
1 'polypeptide(L)'
;MDVNGFEMKEDLYYTKLHTWARIEDDVAVVGLDPIGIALAGKVSFVRVKKVGMMAEQEKPLGTMEAGKGVVKLPAPVSGEIIEVNPILAGRELNSLNSDPYGEGWVVKVRMSNPDEVNNLLTGSEMLAWAEAEAAKVPQ
;
A
#
# COMPACT_ATOMS: atom_id res chain seq x y z
N MET A 1 5.41 -4.54 14.46
CA MET A 1 4.90 -4.07 15.74
C MET A 1 3.38 -4.04 15.74
N ASP A 2 2.78 -4.53 16.80
CA ASP A 2 1.31 -4.53 16.91
C ASP A 2 0.79 -3.14 17.27
N VAL A 3 -0.15 -2.62 16.48
CA VAL A 3 -0.82 -1.35 16.74
C VAL A 3 -2.31 -1.62 16.79
N ASN A 4 -2.86 -1.72 17.99
CA ASN A 4 -4.29 -2.04 18.22
C ASN A 4 -4.76 -3.28 17.45
N GLY A 5 -3.92 -4.33 17.41
CA GLY A 5 -4.23 -5.58 16.73
C GLY A 5 -3.77 -5.63 15.28
N PHE A 6 -3.21 -4.55 14.74
CA PHE A 6 -2.70 -4.51 13.37
C PHE A 6 -1.18 -4.59 13.36
N GLU A 7 -0.65 -5.49 12.53
CA GLU A 7 0.79 -5.60 12.35
C GLU A 7 1.28 -4.46 11.44
N MET A 8 2.07 -3.54 11.99
CA MET A 8 2.71 -2.48 11.22
C MET A 8 4.20 -2.71 11.21
N LYS A 9 4.74 -3.06 10.05
CA LYS A 9 6.16 -3.41 9.92
C LYS A 9 7.02 -2.16 9.98
N GLU A 10 8.01 -2.17 10.87
CA GLU A 10 8.86 -1.00 11.12
C GLU A 10 9.95 -0.82 10.07
N ASP A 11 10.22 -1.85 9.27
CA ASP A 11 11.23 -1.81 8.21
C ASP A 11 10.67 -1.37 6.86
N LEU A 12 9.41 -0.92 6.82
CA LEU A 12 8.77 -0.45 5.60
C LEU A 12 8.51 1.05 5.67
N TYR A 13 8.18 1.62 4.52
CA TYR A 13 7.78 3.03 4.38
C TYR A 13 6.30 3.10 4.06
N TYR A 14 5.61 4.14 4.54
CA TYR A 14 4.16 4.24 4.39
C TYR A 14 3.75 5.63 3.90
N THR A 15 2.66 5.67 3.09
CA THR A 15 1.98 6.93 2.82
C THR A 15 0.87 7.13 3.84
N LYS A 16 0.41 8.37 3.97
CA LYS A 16 -0.71 8.67 4.89
C LYS A 16 -2.04 8.06 4.46
N LEU A 17 -2.14 7.57 3.23
CA LEU A 17 -3.34 6.92 2.72
C LEU A 17 -3.17 5.39 2.61
N HIS A 18 -2.27 4.83 3.42
CA HIS A 18 -2.19 3.39 3.68
C HIS A 18 -1.62 2.52 2.57
N THR A 19 -0.78 3.08 1.71
CA THR A 19 0.07 2.26 0.86
C THR A 19 1.46 2.14 1.50
N TRP A 20 2.07 0.95 1.39
CA TRP A 20 3.42 0.72 1.91
C TRP A 20 4.40 0.46 0.76
N ALA A 21 5.67 0.69 1.04
CA ALA A 21 6.75 0.39 0.09
C ALA A 21 7.84 -0.39 0.81
N ARG A 22 8.24 -1.52 0.21
CA ARG A 22 9.41 -2.29 0.63
C ARG A 22 10.50 -2.12 -0.40
N ILE A 23 11.63 -1.60 0.01
CA ILE A 23 12.70 -1.23 -0.91
C ILE A 23 13.63 -2.43 -1.09
N GLU A 24 13.79 -2.87 -2.34
CA GLU A 24 14.68 -3.96 -2.74
C GLU A 24 15.57 -3.43 -3.87
N ASP A 25 16.75 -2.92 -3.52
CA ASP A 25 17.67 -2.25 -4.45
C ASP A 25 16.99 -1.04 -5.10
N ASP A 26 16.81 -1.05 -6.42
CA ASP A 26 16.14 0.05 -7.13
C ASP A 26 14.65 -0.17 -7.34
N VAL A 27 14.10 -1.24 -6.76
CA VAL A 27 12.69 -1.59 -6.90
C VAL A 27 11.96 -1.41 -5.58
N ALA A 28 10.77 -0.81 -5.63
CA ALA A 28 9.86 -0.74 -4.51
C ALA A 28 8.71 -1.71 -4.75
N VAL A 29 8.49 -2.64 -3.82
CA VAL A 29 7.29 -3.46 -3.79
C VAL A 29 6.24 -2.66 -3.03
N VAL A 30 5.06 -2.50 -3.60
CA VAL A 30 4.00 -1.64 -3.07
C VAL A 30 2.77 -2.45 -2.73
N GLY A 31 2.16 -2.15 -1.60
CA GLY A 31 0.92 -2.81 -1.19
C GLY A 31 0.09 -1.92 -0.27
N LEU A 32 -0.92 -2.53 0.34
CA LEU A 32 -1.86 -1.85 1.25
C LEU A 32 -1.58 -2.31 2.68
N ASP A 33 -1.60 -1.38 3.64
CA ASP A 33 -1.39 -1.77 5.02
C ASP A 33 -2.69 -2.29 5.67
N PRO A 34 -2.57 -3.08 6.75
CA PRO A 34 -3.75 -3.69 7.38
C PRO A 34 -4.77 -2.69 7.93
N ILE A 35 -4.31 -1.53 8.40
CA ILE A 35 -5.22 -0.52 8.94
C ILE A 35 -6.06 0.07 7.80
N GLY A 36 -5.42 0.35 6.65
CA GLY A 36 -6.14 0.86 5.48
C GLY A 36 -7.19 -0.11 4.99
N ILE A 37 -6.88 -1.40 4.98
CA ILE A 37 -7.83 -2.44 4.60
C ILE A 37 -8.99 -2.47 5.58
N ALA A 38 -8.73 -2.38 6.89
CA ALA A 38 -9.78 -2.38 7.91
C ALA A 38 -10.66 -1.14 7.80
N LEU A 39 -10.08 0.03 7.51
CA LEU A 39 -10.85 1.26 7.33
C LEU A 39 -11.75 1.22 6.10
N ALA A 40 -11.28 0.63 5.01
CA ALA A 40 -12.04 0.52 3.76
C ALA A 40 -13.07 -0.61 3.79
N GLY A 41 -12.84 -1.62 4.61
CA GLY A 41 -13.60 -2.85 4.61
C GLY A 41 -12.95 -3.87 3.67
N LYS A 42 -13.57 -5.04 3.52
CA LYS A 42 -13.01 -6.09 2.68
C LYS A 42 -12.82 -5.59 1.24
N VAL A 43 -11.60 -5.70 0.74
CA VAL A 43 -11.27 -5.30 -0.63
C VAL A 43 -11.80 -6.33 -1.60
N SER A 44 -12.59 -5.88 -2.58
CA SER A 44 -13.22 -6.74 -3.58
C SER A 44 -12.67 -6.53 -4.98
N PHE A 45 -12.04 -5.39 -5.25
CA PHE A 45 -11.52 -5.09 -6.57
C PHE A 45 -10.40 -4.05 -6.48
N VAL A 46 -9.32 -4.24 -7.25
CA VAL A 46 -8.22 -3.28 -7.33
C VAL A 46 -7.89 -3.07 -8.80
N ARG A 47 -7.82 -1.80 -9.20
CA ARG A 47 -7.41 -1.41 -10.54
C ARG A 47 -6.20 -0.50 -10.42
N VAL A 48 -5.12 -0.84 -11.10
CA VAL A 48 -3.88 -0.07 -11.08
C VAL A 48 -3.39 0.20 -12.49
N LYS A 49 -2.45 1.14 -12.62
CA LYS A 49 -1.78 1.42 -13.87
C LYS A 49 -1.08 0.16 -14.37
N LYS A 50 -0.95 0.05 -15.69
CA LYS A 50 -0.36 -1.12 -16.33
C LYS A 50 1.17 -1.08 -16.29
N VAL A 51 1.77 -2.26 -16.45
CA VAL A 51 3.22 -2.38 -16.65
C VAL A 51 3.68 -1.47 -17.78
N GLY A 52 4.76 -0.76 -17.57
CA GLY A 52 5.31 0.21 -18.51
C GLY A 52 4.85 1.64 -18.27
N MET A 53 3.78 1.84 -17.51
CA MET A 53 3.31 3.18 -17.17
C MET A 53 4.11 3.74 -16.00
N MET A 54 4.14 5.07 -15.89
CA MET A 54 4.89 5.75 -14.82
C MET A 54 3.98 6.05 -13.63
N ALA A 55 4.49 5.75 -12.45
CA ALA A 55 3.90 6.18 -11.19
C ALA A 55 4.56 7.49 -10.75
N GLU A 56 3.84 8.33 -10.03
CA GLU A 56 4.37 9.57 -9.47
C GLU A 56 3.99 9.62 -8.00
N GLN A 57 4.99 9.91 -7.14
CA GLN A 57 4.78 9.91 -5.69
C GLN A 57 3.56 10.75 -5.29
N GLU A 58 2.71 10.16 -4.45
CA GLU A 58 1.48 10.71 -3.91
C GLU A 58 0.34 10.93 -4.92
N LYS A 59 0.59 10.70 -6.20
CA LYS A 59 -0.49 10.70 -7.20
C LYS A 59 -1.15 9.32 -7.24
N PRO A 60 -2.41 9.24 -7.68
CA PRO A 60 -3.09 7.94 -7.72
C PRO A 60 -2.37 6.93 -8.60
N LEU A 61 -2.00 5.81 -8.01
CA LEU A 61 -1.50 4.63 -8.69
C LEU A 61 -2.66 3.83 -9.26
N GLY A 62 -3.78 3.90 -8.59
CA GLY A 62 -4.99 3.20 -8.94
C GLY A 62 -6.08 3.44 -7.92
N THR A 63 -7.10 2.60 -7.96
CA THR A 63 -8.22 2.62 -7.03
C THR A 63 -8.52 1.24 -6.52
N MET A 64 -9.15 1.16 -5.33
CA MET A 64 -9.70 -0.09 -4.84
C MET A 64 -11.17 0.09 -4.51
N GLU A 65 -11.96 -0.96 -4.73
CA GLU A 65 -13.33 -1.05 -4.26
C GLU A 65 -13.35 -1.96 -3.05
N ALA A 66 -14.00 -1.49 -2.00
CA ALA A 66 -14.09 -2.21 -0.75
C ALA A 66 -15.48 -2.00 -0.13
N GLY A 67 -15.75 -2.62 1.00
CA GLY A 67 -17.07 -2.57 1.61
C GLY A 67 -17.62 -1.17 1.85
N LYS A 68 -16.76 -0.19 2.08
CA LYS A 68 -17.18 1.19 2.40
C LYS A 68 -17.05 2.15 1.22
N GLY A 69 -16.76 1.65 0.02
CA GLY A 69 -16.71 2.48 -1.18
C GLY A 69 -15.43 2.35 -1.97
N VAL A 70 -15.16 3.36 -2.81
CA VAL A 70 -13.98 3.39 -3.68
C VAL A 70 -12.93 4.31 -3.07
N VAL A 71 -11.69 3.82 -3.00
CA VAL A 71 -10.57 4.55 -2.39
C VAL A 71 -9.45 4.68 -3.42
N LYS A 72 -8.84 5.86 -3.50
CA LYS A 72 -7.66 6.08 -4.34
C LYS A 72 -6.42 5.56 -3.62
N LEU A 73 -5.52 4.92 -4.38
CA LEU A 73 -4.27 4.38 -3.87
C LEU A 73 -3.13 5.27 -4.34
N PRO A 74 -2.49 6.06 -3.46
CA PRO A 74 -1.37 6.89 -3.89
C PRO A 74 -0.12 6.04 -4.08
N ALA A 75 0.67 6.38 -5.11
CA ALA A 75 1.96 5.75 -5.28
C ALA A 75 2.92 6.27 -4.19
N PRO A 76 3.62 5.38 -3.48
CA PRO A 76 4.59 5.83 -2.48
C PRO A 76 5.88 6.36 -3.10
N VAL A 77 6.19 5.96 -4.32
CA VAL A 77 7.40 6.39 -5.04
C VAL A 77 7.08 6.61 -6.51
N SER A 78 7.92 7.39 -7.18
CA SER A 78 7.85 7.60 -8.63
C SER A 78 8.71 6.57 -9.34
N GLY A 79 8.31 6.17 -10.54
CA GLY A 79 9.07 5.28 -11.38
C GLY A 79 8.21 4.46 -12.32
N GLU A 80 8.86 3.56 -13.04
CA GLU A 80 8.18 2.69 -13.99
C GLU A 80 7.57 1.49 -13.28
N ILE A 81 6.30 1.22 -13.57
CA ILE A 81 5.65 -0.01 -13.08
C ILE A 81 6.20 -1.18 -13.89
N ILE A 82 6.92 -2.07 -13.21
CA ILE A 82 7.57 -3.21 -13.86
C ILE A 82 6.82 -4.51 -13.66
N GLU A 83 5.94 -4.57 -12.65
CA GLU A 83 5.16 -5.77 -12.39
C GLU A 83 3.87 -5.39 -11.67
N VAL A 84 2.77 -6.06 -12.05
CA VAL A 84 1.48 -5.97 -11.37
C VAL A 84 1.15 -7.36 -10.86
N ASN A 85 0.72 -7.47 -9.61
CA ASN A 85 0.42 -8.77 -9.03
C ASN A 85 -0.73 -9.44 -9.80
N PRO A 86 -0.51 -10.65 -10.32
CA PRO A 86 -1.55 -11.35 -11.10
C PRO A 86 -2.86 -11.58 -10.34
N ILE A 87 -2.84 -11.62 -9.00
CA ILE A 87 -4.07 -11.83 -8.22
C ILE A 87 -5.08 -10.72 -8.43
N LEU A 88 -4.62 -9.51 -8.82
CA LEU A 88 -5.52 -8.38 -9.02
C LEU A 88 -6.47 -8.56 -10.20
N ALA A 89 -6.11 -9.43 -11.15
CA ALA A 89 -6.97 -9.74 -12.30
C ALA A 89 -8.08 -10.72 -11.94
N GLY A 90 -7.97 -11.41 -10.81
CA GLY A 90 -8.96 -12.37 -10.35
C GLY A 90 -10.08 -11.72 -9.55
N ARG A 91 -11.09 -12.54 -9.23
CA ARG A 91 -12.23 -12.09 -8.42
C ARG A 91 -12.02 -12.31 -6.92
N GLU A 92 -11.06 -13.15 -6.58
CA GLU A 92 -10.76 -13.47 -5.19
C GLU A 92 -9.48 -12.78 -4.77
N LEU A 93 -9.60 -11.82 -3.88
CA LEU A 93 -8.47 -11.06 -3.36
C LEU A 93 -8.15 -11.49 -1.93
N ASN A 94 -8.23 -12.80 -1.66
CA ASN A 94 -8.01 -13.32 -0.31
C ASN A 94 -6.63 -12.97 0.23
N SER A 95 -5.58 -13.13 -0.59
CA SER A 95 -4.22 -12.82 -0.15
C SER A 95 -4.03 -11.34 0.14
N LEU A 96 -4.70 -10.47 -0.61
CA LEU A 96 -4.62 -9.04 -0.38
C LEU A 96 -5.23 -8.67 0.98
N ASN A 97 -6.33 -9.32 1.35
CA ASN A 97 -7.01 -9.08 2.62
C ASN A 97 -6.31 -9.77 3.80
N SER A 98 -5.76 -10.98 3.61
CA SER A 98 -5.21 -11.78 4.71
C SER A 98 -3.68 -11.72 4.82
N ASP A 99 -2.98 -11.38 3.75
CA ASP A 99 -1.52 -11.34 3.71
C ASP A 99 -1.03 -10.11 2.94
N PRO A 100 -1.40 -8.91 3.39
CA PRO A 100 -1.14 -7.68 2.63
C PRO A 100 0.35 -7.35 2.45
N TYR A 101 1.21 -7.83 3.32
CA TYR A 101 2.66 -7.60 3.21
C TYR A 101 3.37 -8.67 2.40
N GLY A 102 2.75 -9.82 2.20
CA GLY A 102 3.33 -10.94 1.49
C GLY A 102 2.72 -11.11 0.10
N GLU A 103 1.94 -12.16 -0.07
CA GLU A 103 1.35 -12.46 -1.38
C GLU A 103 0.37 -11.41 -1.88
N GLY A 104 -0.14 -10.54 -1.00
CA GLY A 104 -1.08 -9.49 -1.34
C GLY A 104 -0.46 -8.18 -1.82
N TRP A 105 0.80 -8.18 -2.22
CA TRP A 105 1.41 -6.98 -2.80
C TRP A 105 0.64 -6.54 -4.06
N VAL A 106 0.74 -5.26 -4.42
CA VAL A 106 -0.06 -4.68 -5.51
C VAL A 106 0.77 -4.50 -6.79
N VAL A 107 1.84 -3.72 -6.72
CA VAL A 107 2.73 -3.48 -7.87
C VAL A 107 4.18 -3.45 -7.43
N LYS A 108 5.08 -3.55 -8.41
CA LYS A 108 6.51 -3.28 -8.24
C LYS A 108 6.88 -2.12 -9.14
N VAL A 109 7.61 -1.17 -8.58
CA VAL A 109 8.00 0.07 -9.26
C VAL A 109 9.53 0.16 -9.27
N ARG A 110 10.12 0.35 -10.46
CA ARG A 110 11.53 0.69 -10.54
C ARG A 110 11.66 2.18 -10.26
N MET A 111 12.24 2.53 -9.12
CA MET A 111 12.30 3.90 -8.67
C MET A 111 13.13 4.79 -9.58
N SER A 112 12.59 5.95 -9.92
CA SER A 112 13.32 6.98 -10.68
C SER A 112 14.05 7.95 -9.78
N ASN A 113 13.63 8.07 -8.51
CA ASN A 113 14.23 8.95 -7.53
C ASN A 113 14.19 8.29 -6.14
N PRO A 114 15.23 7.52 -5.77
CA PRO A 114 15.25 6.82 -4.48
C PRO A 114 15.14 7.74 -3.26
N ASP A 115 15.51 9.00 -3.37
CA ASP A 115 15.43 9.95 -2.25
C ASP A 115 14.00 10.25 -1.82
N GLU A 116 13.01 9.91 -2.64
CA GLU A 116 11.60 10.10 -2.30
C GLU A 116 11.16 9.32 -1.05
N VAL A 117 11.88 8.28 -0.67
CA VAL A 117 11.56 7.54 0.56
C VAL A 117 11.65 8.44 1.79
N ASN A 118 12.42 9.53 1.72
CA ASN A 118 12.53 10.48 2.82
C ASN A 118 11.24 11.26 3.07
N ASN A 119 10.31 11.23 2.13
CA ASN A 119 9.00 11.88 2.25
C ASN A 119 7.94 10.96 2.85
N LEU A 120 8.30 9.72 3.13
CA LEU A 120 7.36 8.70 3.60
C LEU A 120 7.44 8.52 5.12
N LEU A 121 6.39 7.94 5.69
CA LEU A 121 6.33 7.67 7.12
C LEU A 121 7.13 6.41 7.44
N THR A 122 7.96 6.50 8.47
CA THR A 122 8.74 5.37 8.97
C THR A 122 9.06 5.60 10.45
N GLY A 123 9.52 4.56 11.16
CA GLY A 123 9.96 4.67 12.54
C GLY A 123 8.87 5.17 13.48
N SER A 124 9.25 6.05 14.41
CA SER A 124 8.33 6.57 15.43
C SER A 124 7.22 7.43 14.85
N GLU A 125 7.50 8.16 13.77
CA GLU A 125 6.46 8.95 13.10
C GLU A 125 5.38 8.05 12.50
N MET A 126 5.80 6.93 11.91
CA MET A 126 4.85 5.95 11.36
C MET A 126 4.00 5.36 12.47
N LEU A 127 4.61 5.00 13.61
CA LEU A 127 3.86 4.39 14.71
C LEU A 127 2.83 5.35 15.30
N ALA A 128 3.18 6.63 15.46
CA ALA A 128 2.23 7.64 15.97
C ALA A 128 1.06 7.83 15.01
N TRP A 129 1.35 7.91 13.70
CA TRP A 129 0.32 7.99 12.67
C TRP A 129 -0.56 6.75 12.68
N ALA A 130 0.05 5.56 12.77
CA ALA A 130 -0.69 4.29 12.76
C ALA A 130 -1.63 4.17 13.95
N GLU A 131 -1.21 4.59 15.14
CA GLU A 131 -2.08 4.59 16.33
C GLU A 131 -3.31 5.46 16.11
N ALA A 132 -3.12 6.66 15.55
CA ALA A 132 -4.22 7.57 15.27
C ALA A 132 -5.18 6.98 14.21
N GLU A 133 -4.65 6.34 13.19
CA GLU A 133 -5.46 5.72 12.14
C GLU A 133 -6.19 4.49 12.65
N ALA A 134 -5.53 3.66 13.45
CA ALA A 134 -6.16 2.47 14.02
C ALA A 134 -7.34 2.83 14.93
N ALA A 135 -7.28 3.98 15.61
CA ALA A 135 -8.37 4.45 16.44
C ALA A 135 -9.65 4.78 15.66
N LYS A 136 -9.53 4.99 14.35
CA LYS A 136 -10.68 5.28 13.47
C LYS A 136 -11.39 4.01 13.01
N VAL A 137 -10.79 2.84 13.20
CA VAL A 137 -11.41 1.57 12.77
C VAL A 137 -12.57 1.25 13.70
N PRO A 138 -13.76 0.98 13.15
CA PRO A 138 -14.92 0.61 13.98
C PRO A 138 -14.67 -0.67 14.74
N GLN A 139 -15.16 -0.74 15.97
CA GLN A 139 -15.01 -1.90 16.86
C GLN A 139 -16.29 -2.70 16.90
#